data_8fd585eff87dcb397d0877c05102cf26
#
_entry.id   8fd585eff87dcb397d0877c05102cf26
#
_cell.length_a   1.000
_cell.length_b   1.000
_cell.length_c   1.000
_cell.angle_alpha   90.00
_cell.angle_beta   90.00
_cell.angle_gamma   90.00
#
_symmetry.space_group_name_H-M   'P 1'
#
loop_
_entity.id
_entity.type
_entity.pdbx_description
1 polymer ?
#
loop_
_entity_poly.entity_id
_entity_poly.type
_entity_poly.pdbx_seq_one_letter_code
_entity_poly.pdbx_strand_id
1 'polypeptide(L)'
;MGESQDMTLAKKKARNNTLQELGSKIQTTIQSVVDNYQNATENQNGENISKRYEELTREVIDLKLSNYITACEKLTQTAQGTYRSYLAYEIKVDDLIEHLSEKISQDEVLRTDYNYEKFKKNFMEALEKNR
;
A
#
# COMPACT_ATOMS: atom_id res chain seq x y z
N MET A 1 -12.61 -11.26 -0.81
CA MET A 1 -13.87 -11.99 -0.70
C MET A 1 -14.08 -12.47 0.73
N GLY A 2 -15.29 -12.42 1.24
CA GLY A 2 -15.65 -12.94 2.55
C GLY A 2 -16.88 -13.86 2.44
N GLU A 3 -16.89 -14.95 3.18
CA GLU A 3 -17.96 -15.93 3.18
C GLU A 3 -18.42 -16.23 4.60
N SER A 4 -19.74 -16.26 4.84
CA SER A 4 -20.35 -16.59 6.12
C SER A 4 -21.83 -16.88 5.97
N GLN A 5 -22.41 -17.61 6.91
CA GLN A 5 -23.86 -17.77 7.02
C GLN A 5 -24.55 -16.46 7.46
N ASP A 6 -23.79 -15.55 8.09
CA ASP A 6 -24.24 -14.22 8.47
C ASP A 6 -23.77 -13.20 7.42
N MET A 7 -24.72 -12.45 6.85
CA MET A 7 -24.44 -11.44 5.83
C MET A 7 -23.52 -10.35 6.33
N THR A 8 -23.73 -9.85 7.55
CA THR A 8 -22.89 -8.81 8.15
C THR A 8 -21.45 -9.29 8.35
N LEU A 9 -21.28 -10.53 8.81
CA LEU A 9 -19.98 -11.14 9.00
C LEU A 9 -19.26 -11.38 7.66
N ALA A 10 -20.00 -11.80 6.62
CA ALA A 10 -19.44 -11.96 5.27
C ALA A 10 -18.89 -10.65 4.74
N LYS A 11 -19.61 -9.56 4.90
CA LYS A 11 -19.18 -8.21 4.51
C LYS A 11 -17.94 -7.76 5.28
N LYS A 12 -17.90 -8.01 6.59
CA LYS A 12 -16.76 -7.66 7.45
C LYS A 12 -15.50 -8.44 7.05
N LYS A 13 -15.63 -9.74 6.78
CA LYS A 13 -14.52 -10.57 6.30
C LYS A 13 -13.98 -10.06 4.96
N ALA A 14 -14.88 -9.75 4.03
CA ALA A 14 -14.51 -9.20 2.72
C ALA A 14 -13.74 -7.88 2.88
N ARG A 15 -14.22 -6.98 3.73
CA ARG A 15 -13.56 -5.70 4.00
C ARG A 15 -12.15 -5.90 4.57
N ASN A 16 -12.01 -6.72 5.59
CA ASN A 16 -10.73 -6.96 6.23
C ASN A 16 -9.73 -7.61 5.28
N ASN A 17 -10.17 -8.60 4.51
CA ASN A 17 -9.31 -9.28 3.52
C ASN A 17 -8.88 -8.33 2.41
N THR A 18 -9.78 -7.51 1.90
CA THR A 18 -9.50 -6.54 0.83
C THR A 18 -8.52 -5.47 1.29
N LEU A 19 -8.69 -4.93 2.50
CA LEU A 19 -7.76 -3.95 3.07
C LEU A 19 -6.37 -4.55 3.31
N GLN A 20 -6.31 -5.80 3.77
CA GLN A 20 -5.05 -6.50 3.99
C GLN A 20 -4.30 -6.72 2.67
N GLU A 21 -4.99 -7.15 1.62
CA GLU A 21 -4.40 -7.35 0.30
C GLU A 21 -3.88 -6.05 -0.28
N LEU A 22 -4.65 -4.97 -0.17
CA LEU A 22 -4.25 -3.64 -0.65
C LEU A 22 -3.02 -3.13 0.09
N GLY A 23 -3.01 -3.23 1.42
CA GLY A 23 -1.88 -2.83 2.26
C GLY A 23 -0.61 -3.61 1.93
N SER A 24 -0.73 -4.93 1.76
CA SER A 24 0.40 -5.80 1.39
C SER A 24 0.98 -5.44 0.03
N LYS A 25 0.12 -5.14 -0.95
CA LYS A 25 0.56 -4.75 -2.30
C LYS A 25 1.33 -3.42 -2.28
N ILE A 26 0.83 -2.45 -1.53
CA ILE A 26 1.51 -1.16 -1.37
C ILE A 26 2.85 -1.35 -0.67
N GLN A 27 2.89 -2.13 0.40
CA GLN A 27 4.12 -2.41 1.14
C GLN A 27 5.17 -3.11 0.27
N THR A 28 4.78 -4.09 -0.53
CA THR A 28 5.67 -4.79 -1.45
C THR A 28 6.24 -3.84 -2.49
N THR A 29 5.41 -2.95 -3.03
CA THR A 29 5.84 -1.93 -4.01
C THR A 29 6.88 -0.99 -3.39
N ILE A 30 6.66 -0.53 -2.18
CA ILE A 30 7.58 0.37 -1.50
C ILE A 30 8.87 -0.33 -1.13
N GLN A 31 8.82 -1.60 -0.71
CA GLN A 31 10.02 -2.38 -0.45
C GLN A 31 10.89 -2.49 -1.70
N SER A 32 10.29 -2.68 -2.86
CA SER A 32 11.02 -2.69 -4.14
C SER A 32 11.73 -1.37 -4.42
N VAL A 33 11.08 -0.24 -4.12
CA VAL A 33 11.66 1.10 -4.28
C VAL A 33 12.84 1.30 -3.33
N VAL A 34 12.69 0.87 -2.08
CA VAL A 34 13.75 0.94 -1.06
C VAL A 34 14.96 0.11 -1.48
N ASP A 35 14.74 -1.12 -1.96
CA ASP A 35 15.81 -2.01 -2.41
C ASP A 35 16.59 -1.38 -3.58
N ASN A 36 15.89 -0.79 -4.54
CA ASN A 36 16.51 -0.09 -5.66
C ASN A 36 17.34 1.12 -5.18
N TYR A 37 16.85 1.84 -4.19
CA TYR A 37 17.55 2.98 -3.61
C TYR A 37 18.84 2.52 -2.91
N GLN A 38 18.80 1.45 -2.15
CA GLN A 38 19.98 0.88 -1.47
C GLN A 38 21.03 0.42 -2.45
N ASN A 39 20.65 -0.21 -3.55
CA ASN A 39 21.58 -0.68 -4.58
C ASN A 39 22.26 0.47 -5.32
N ALA A 40 21.60 1.63 -5.38
CA ALA A 40 22.14 2.83 -6.03
C ALA A 40 23.06 3.66 -5.12
N THR A 41 22.94 3.51 -3.81
CA THR A 41 23.77 4.23 -2.81
C THR A 41 24.63 3.23 -2.05
N GLU A 42 25.92 3.17 -2.35
CA GLU A 42 26.92 2.41 -1.60
C GLU A 42 27.20 3.11 -0.25
N ASN A 43 26.18 3.36 0.55
CA ASN A 43 26.34 4.14 1.75
C ASN A 43 26.35 3.24 2.99
N GLN A 44 27.25 3.51 3.93
CA GLN A 44 27.36 2.81 5.20
C GLN A 44 26.10 2.92 6.06
N ASN A 45 25.20 3.87 5.71
CA ASN A 45 23.95 4.12 6.41
C ASN A 45 22.72 3.48 5.72
N GLY A 46 22.93 2.55 4.79
CA GLY A 46 21.84 1.91 4.03
C GLY A 46 20.78 1.26 4.90
N GLU A 47 21.16 0.62 6.00
CA GLU A 47 20.20 -0.01 6.93
C GLU A 47 19.33 1.03 7.64
N ASN A 48 19.90 2.15 8.07
CA ASN A 48 19.15 3.22 8.74
C ASN A 48 18.17 3.90 7.79
N ILE A 49 18.58 4.11 6.56
CA ILE A 49 17.73 4.66 5.50
C ILE A 49 16.57 3.72 5.24
N SER A 50 16.82 2.42 5.13
CA SER A 50 15.83 1.39 4.91
C SER A 50 14.76 1.37 6.00
N LYS A 51 15.19 1.34 7.26
CA LYS A 51 14.30 1.37 8.42
C LYS A 51 13.43 2.63 8.44
N ARG A 52 14.02 3.77 8.12
CA ARG A 52 13.31 5.04 8.09
C ARG A 52 12.24 5.06 7.00
N TYR A 53 12.56 4.53 5.80
CA TYR A 53 11.59 4.36 4.72
C TYR A 53 10.44 3.44 5.13
N GLU A 54 10.74 2.33 5.79
CA GLU A 54 9.71 1.39 6.26
C GLU A 54 8.77 2.04 7.28
N GLU A 55 9.31 2.79 8.24
CA GLU A 55 8.51 3.51 9.24
C GLU A 55 7.58 4.54 8.61
N LEU A 56 8.12 5.40 7.73
CA LEU A 56 7.34 6.43 7.05
C LEU A 56 6.29 5.81 6.13
N THR A 57 6.64 4.72 5.46
CA THR A 57 5.73 3.97 4.62
C THR A 57 4.57 3.41 5.41
N ARG A 58 4.85 2.81 6.55
CA ARG A 58 3.82 2.24 7.42
C ARG A 58 2.84 3.31 7.88
N GLU A 59 3.35 4.48 8.30
CA GLU A 59 2.51 5.63 8.70
C GLU A 59 1.59 6.07 7.56
N VAL A 60 2.12 6.19 6.35
CA VAL A 60 1.36 6.64 5.18
C VAL A 60 0.33 5.60 4.76
N ILE A 61 0.68 4.31 4.78
CA ILE A 61 -0.24 3.22 4.47
C ILE A 61 -1.42 3.24 5.45
N ASP A 62 -1.15 3.31 6.75
CA ASP A 62 -2.19 3.34 7.77
C ASP A 62 -3.14 4.52 7.58
N LEU A 63 -2.59 5.70 7.25
CA LEU A 63 -3.38 6.90 6.98
C LEU A 63 -4.22 6.75 5.71
N LYS A 64 -3.65 6.21 4.63
CA LYS A 64 -4.34 6.09 3.33
C LYS A 64 -5.36 4.95 3.31
N LEU A 65 -5.14 3.88 4.06
CA LEU A 65 -6.13 2.80 4.17
C LEU A 65 -7.41 3.26 4.86
N SER A 66 -7.39 4.38 5.59
CA SER A 66 -8.59 4.98 6.15
C SER A 66 -9.40 5.79 5.12
N ASN A 67 -8.81 6.14 3.96
CA ASN A 67 -9.39 6.96 2.90
C ASN A 67 -9.53 6.22 1.56
N TYR A 68 -9.80 4.93 1.62
CA TYR A 68 -10.02 4.12 0.41
C TYR A 68 -11.36 4.44 -0.25
N ILE A 69 -11.45 4.16 -1.54
CA ILE A 69 -12.68 4.28 -2.33
C ILE A 69 -13.18 2.89 -2.68
N THR A 70 -14.48 2.63 -2.46
CA THR A 70 -15.10 1.38 -2.89
C THR A 70 -15.31 1.43 -4.41
N ALA A 71 -14.53 0.64 -5.14
CA ALA A 71 -14.62 0.57 -6.60
C ALA A 71 -15.73 -0.39 -7.06
N CYS A 72 -15.93 -1.47 -6.31
CA CYS A 72 -16.93 -2.48 -6.61
C CYS A 72 -17.38 -3.19 -5.34
N GLU A 73 -18.68 -3.47 -5.25
CA GLU A 73 -19.26 -4.25 -4.16
C GLU A 73 -20.33 -5.19 -4.72
N LYS A 74 -20.26 -6.46 -4.36
CA LYS A 74 -21.24 -7.46 -4.79
C LYS A 74 -21.48 -8.45 -3.66
N LEU A 75 -22.75 -8.74 -3.41
CA LEU A 75 -23.18 -9.75 -2.44
C LEU A 75 -23.95 -10.84 -3.17
N THR A 76 -23.58 -12.09 -2.93
CA THR A 76 -24.27 -13.26 -3.47
C THR A 76 -24.59 -14.25 -2.36
N GLN A 77 -25.58 -15.12 -2.62
CA GLN A 77 -25.94 -16.19 -1.70
C GLN A 77 -25.79 -17.53 -2.41
N THR A 78 -25.14 -18.48 -1.76
CA THR A 78 -24.98 -19.83 -2.32
C THR A 78 -26.26 -20.66 -2.16
N ALA A 79 -26.34 -21.78 -2.85
CA ALA A 79 -27.46 -22.71 -2.75
C ALA A 79 -27.63 -23.26 -1.33
N GLN A 80 -26.54 -23.30 -0.54
CA GLN A 80 -26.58 -23.75 0.86
C GLN A 80 -26.96 -22.65 1.86
N GLY A 81 -27.26 -21.44 1.37
CA GLY A 81 -27.64 -20.31 2.21
C GLY A 81 -26.48 -19.49 2.76
N THR A 82 -25.25 -19.76 2.32
CA THR A 82 -24.07 -19.00 2.74
C THR A 82 -23.96 -17.71 1.91
N TYR A 83 -23.63 -16.60 2.56
CA TYR A 83 -23.41 -15.33 1.88
C TYR A 83 -21.94 -15.18 1.47
N ARG A 84 -21.74 -14.68 0.26
CA ARG A 84 -20.40 -14.31 -0.27
C ARG A 84 -20.40 -12.83 -0.60
N SER A 85 -19.49 -12.11 0.01
CA SER A 85 -19.29 -10.68 -0.23
C SER A 85 -18.00 -10.46 -1.02
N TYR A 86 -18.08 -9.71 -2.10
CA TYR A 86 -16.98 -9.35 -2.98
C TYR A 86 -16.81 -7.86 -2.92
N LEU A 87 -15.59 -7.41 -2.57
CA LEU A 87 -15.23 -6.00 -2.48
C LEU A 87 -13.97 -5.73 -3.28
N ALA A 88 -13.94 -4.58 -3.94
CA ALA A 88 -12.72 -4.02 -4.52
C ALA A 88 -12.57 -2.59 -4.04
N TYR A 89 -11.42 -2.29 -3.46
CA TYR A 89 -11.08 -0.95 -3.01
C TYR A 89 -9.99 -0.37 -3.90
N GLU A 90 -9.98 0.95 -4.02
CA GLU A 90 -8.91 1.65 -4.74
C GLU A 90 -8.38 2.82 -3.92
N ILE A 91 -7.11 3.13 -4.13
CA ILE A 91 -6.43 4.28 -3.56
C ILE A 91 -5.82 5.05 -4.74
N LYS A 92 -5.89 6.37 -4.67
CA LYS A 92 -5.24 7.21 -5.67
C LYS A 92 -3.73 7.14 -5.49
N VAL A 93 -3.03 6.57 -6.46
CA VAL A 93 -1.58 6.37 -6.41
C VAL A 93 -0.84 7.71 -6.37
N ASP A 94 -1.31 8.71 -7.11
CA ASP A 94 -0.69 10.03 -7.11
C ASP A 94 -0.73 10.68 -5.73
N ASP A 95 -1.83 10.58 -5.01
CA ASP A 95 -1.95 11.08 -3.64
C ASP A 95 -1.01 10.35 -2.68
N LEU A 96 -0.88 9.03 -2.86
CA LEU A 96 0.04 8.21 -2.07
C LEU A 96 1.50 8.64 -2.30
N ILE A 97 1.89 8.82 -3.55
CA ILE A 97 3.25 9.26 -3.92
C ILE A 97 3.54 10.64 -3.36
N GLU A 98 2.61 11.59 -3.47
CA GLU A 98 2.77 12.94 -2.93
C GLU A 98 2.93 12.93 -1.42
N HIS A 99 2.14 12.13 -0.71
CA HIS A 99 2.23 12.01 0.74
C HIS A 99 3.56 11.43 1.20
N LEU A 100 4.00 10.36 0.54
CA LEU A 100 5.30 9.74 0.79
C LEU A 100 6.44 10.73 0.51
N SER A 101 6.35 11.44 -0.61
CA SER A 101 7.33 12.44 -1.01
C SER A 101 7.44 13.57 0.02
N GLU A 102 6.32 14.07 0.51
CA GLU A 102 6.29 15.09 1.54
C GLU A 102 6.96 14.62 2.83
N LYS A 103 6.65 13.40 3.28
CA LYS A 103 7.27 12.81 4.47
C LYS A 103 8.76 12.59 4.31
N ILE A 104 9.21 12.13 3.16
CA ILE A 104 10.62 11.89 2.86
C ILE A 104 11.39 13.21 2.85
N SER A 105 10.86 14.24 2.21
CA SER A 105 11.53 15.55 2.12
C SER A 105 11.61 16.30 3.45
N GLN A 106 10.73 15.97 4.40
CA GLN A 106 10.76 16.51 5.76
C GLN A 106 11.70 15.74 6.70
N ASP A 107 12.09 14.52 6.33
CA ASP A 107 12.93 13.68 7.17
C ASP A 107 14.40 14.06 7.03
N GLU A 108 15.07 14.32 8.15
CA GLU A 108 16.46 14.76 8.18
C GLU A 108 17.44 13.75 7.58
N VAL A 109 17.14 12.45 7.71
CA VAL A 109 17.99 11.37 7.21
C VAL A 109 17.82 11.17 5.71
N LEU A 110 16.60 11.27 5.22
CA LEU A 110 16.23 10.91 3.84
C LEU A 110 16.33 12.07 2.86
N ARG A 111 16.15 13.32 3.32
CA ARG A 111 16.05 14.50 2.44
C ARG A 111 17.32 14.81 1.65
N THR A 112 18.49 14.40 2.15
CA THR A 112 19.78 14.76 1.56
C THR A 112 19.97 14.22 0.16
N ASP A 113 19.52 12.98 -0.08
CA ASP A 113 19.66 12.29 -1.36
C ASP A 113 18.32 12.14 -2.08
N TYR A 114 17.29 12.85 -1.64
CA TYR A 114 15.95 12.70 -2.18
C TYR A 114 15.77 13.45 -3.49
N ASN A 115 15.24 12.77 -4.50
CA ASN A 115 14.83 13.33 -5.78
C ASN A 115 13.42 12.85 -6.10
N TYR A 116 12.46 13.78 -6.13
CA TYR A 116 11.04 13.49 -6.36
C TYR A 116 10.77 12.78 -7.68
N GLU A 117 11.37 13.27 -8.77
CA GLU A 117 11.16 12.69 -10.10
C GLU A 117 11.63 11.24 -10.18
N LYS A 118 12.80 10.99 -9.61
CA LYS A 118 13.38 9.64 -9.55
C LYS A 118 12.56 8.71 -8.66
N PHE A 119 12.11 9.20 -7.52
CA PHE A 119 11.25 8.46 -6.60
C PHE A 119 9.93 8.07 -7.27
N LYS A 120 9.26 9.02 -7.90
CA LYS A 120 7.99 8.80 -8.60
C LYS A 120 8.15 7.76 -9.71
N LYS A 121 9.21 7.88 -10.51
CA LYS A 121 9.51 6.92 -11.57
C LYS A 121 9.72 5.51 -11.03
N ASN A 122 10.55 5.37 -10.00
CA ASN A 122 10.83 4.09 -9.38
C ASN A 122 9.58 3.46 -8.76
N PHE A 123 8.74 4.27 -8.14
CA PHE A 123 7.47 3.82 -7.55
C PHE A 123 6.53 3.29 -8.62
N MET A 124 6.37 4.01 -9.72
CA MET A 124 5.50 3.60 -10.82
C MET A 124 6.00 2.32 -11.50
N GLU A 125 7.32 2.18 -11.69
CA GLU A 125 7.92 0.97 -12.22
C GLU A 125 7.72 -0.24 -11.31
N ALA A 126 7.90 -0.05 -10.01
CA ALA A 126 7.69 -1.11 -9.02
C ALA A 126 6.21 -1.53 -8.96
N LEU A 127 5.30 -0.58 -9.08
CA LEU A 127 3.86 -0.86 -9.10
C LEU A 127 3.49 -1.71 -10.32
N GLU A 128 4.07 -1.43 -11.48
CA GLU A 128 3.87 -2.21 -12.70
C GLU A 128 4.37 -3.64 -12.57
N LYS A 129 5.54 -3.83 -11.95
CA LYS A 129 6.11 -5.17 -11.73
C LYS A 129 5.27 -6.03 -10.79
N ASN A 130 4.58 -5.43 -9.84
CA ASN A 130 3.81 -6.12 -8.82
C ASN A 130 2.31 -6.24 -9.17
N ARG A 131 1.96 -5.93 -10.38
CA ARG A 131 0.60 -6.12 -10.88
C ARG A 131 0.26 -7.58 -11.10
#